data_e92b0bfee5d74767ae051261101c9417
#
_entry.id   e92b0bfee5d74767ae051261101c9417
#
_cell.length_a   1.000
_cell.length_b   1.000
_cell.length_c   1.000
_cell.angle_alpha   90.00
_cell.angle_beta   90.00
_cell.angle_gamma   90.00
#
_symmetry.space_group_name_H-M   'P 1'
#
loop_
_entity.id
_entity.type
_entity.pdbx_description
1 polymer ?
#
loop_
_entity_poly.entity_id
_entity_poly.type
_entity_poly.pdbx_seq_one_letter_code
_entity_poly.pdbx_strand_id
1 'polypeptide(L)'
;MAEVTKPAIPGSGVCPGQTTGRGILDDAVALVRGDRFLSYDFNSTTLTNWGFAKLGSLPPGAYGGMLPHLLFNGLPGAWTGTSTYALLPFYTPTAAKGILKQNKAIQLYDLERPASDIEIIGIHTHEGCKKAFQDRENFHVMYQKAIRDCTDGHDFMIGWDDAARHDPRSNLLHKVFFEDGFEANVTQFFRTNVVKLIKDHSLKYSNSARCSIDIVRDVTNVTPILWLAQRFAIPLKTAETPHGLVSVPELFMIYLILFMYQSFNIIPANEWTLRDGARKAAPVLRKIFEAHLKTQQGITENIVDWLAKESAFSVSPEADRIYHALNASKLPIGDLVGDCIGMGAPVAGNLTQQASLLIDLYLSEGYEEYKARIVELAHLDDEASERELQGFVFEGMRHAGVVPGLPRVAAKDITFIDGTRGPISIKAGHTVLIATSVAAMDPVQFPNPEKINPHRPFKDYILLGNGMHYCFGARLVGCSLAATLKEVFKLKNIRRANGRQGHFSRVEEEFAGVRMKKYLDANANESPIPTTLSLEYDE
;
A
#
# COMPACT_ATOMS: atom_id res chain seq x y z
N MET A 1 -26.47 27.76 35.94
CA MET A 1 -26.21 26.78 34.86
C MET A 1 -25.03 27.29 34.09
N ALA A 2 -23.88 26.71 34.28
CA ALA A 2 -22.66 27.11 33.62
C ALA A 2 -22.64 26.45 32.22
N GLU A 3 -22.50 27.27 31.18
CA GLU A 3 -22.24 26.82 29.81
C GLU A 3 -20.91 26.07 29.78
N VAL A 4 -21.00 24.80 29.44
CA VAL A 4 -19.80 23.99 29.14
C VAL A 4 -19.33 24.40 27.74
N THR A 5 -18.33 25.26 27.70
CA THR A 5 -17.59 25.55 26.46
C THR A 5 -16.90 24.27 26.00
N LYS A 6 -17.28 23.78 24.81
CA LYS A 6 -16.55 22.71 24.14
C LYS A 6 -15.12 23.12 23.88
N PRO A 7 -14.12 22.27 24.17
CA PRO A 7 -12.74 22.60 23.83
C PRO A 7 -12.61 22.74 22.31
N ALA A 8 -11.96 23.80 21.87
CA ALA A 8 -11.62 24.03 20.49
C ALA A 8 -10.70 22.90 20.01
N ILE A 9 -11.05 22.26 18.90
CA ILE A 9 -10.21 21.26 18.24
C ILE A 9 -9.00 22.01 17.65
N PRO A 10 -7.76 21.71 18.06
CA PRO A 10 -6.59 22.32 17.47
C PRO A 10 -6.47 21.84 16.02
N GLY A 11 -6.57 22.75 15.07
CA GLY A 11 -6.34 22.46 13.65
C GLY A 11 -7.40 22.93 12.66
N SER A 12 -8.46 23.62 13.10
CA SER A 12 -9.45 24.24 12.20
C SER A 12 -8.97 25.60 11.68
N GLY A 13 -7.88 25.60 10.95
CA GLY A 13 -7.39 26.82 10.31
C GLY A 13 -7.15 26.56 8.83
N VAL A 14 -7.98 27.21 8.02
CA VAL A 14 -7.88 27.42 6.58
C VAL A 14 -8.62 26.43 5.70
N CYS A 15 -9.77 26.88 5.18
CA CYS A 15 -10.50 26.24 4.09
C CYS A 15 -9.67 26.15 2.81
N PRO A 16 -9.76 25.04 2.04
CA PRO A 16 -9.07 24.88 0.76
C PRO A 16 -9.72 25.70 -0.35
N GLY A 17 -9.95 26.92 -0.18
CA GLY A 17 -10.48 27.86 -1.19
C GLY A 17 -9.81 29.20 -1.11
N GLN A 18 -8.99 29.43 -0.10
CA GLN A 18 -8.16 30.62 -0.04
C GLN A 18 -6.82 30.31 -0.71
N THR A 19 -6.66 30.80 -1.91
CA THR A 19 -5.40 30.86 -2.65
C THR A 19 -4.40 31.75 -1.90
N THR A 20 -3.86 31.25 -0.83
CA THR A 20 -2.67 31.80 -0.20
C THR A 20 -1.52 30.91 -0.59
N GLY A 21 -0.82 31.23 -1.68
CA GLY A 21 0.54 30.83 -1.99
C GLY A 21 1.06 29.44 -1.60
N ARG A 22 0.19 28.47 -1.32
CA ARG A 22 0.55 27.08 -1.01
C ARG A 22 0.93 26.36 -2.30
N GLY A 23 2.10 25.77 -2.30
CA GLY A 23 2.55 24.98 -3.42
C GLY A 23 1.68 23.72 -3.63
N ILE A 24 1.72 23.14 -4.82
CA ILE A 24 1.06 21.86 -5.17
C ILE A 24 1.39 20.74 -4.15
N LEU A 25 2.54 20.83 -3.50
CA LEU A 25 2.98 19.96 -2.41
C LEU A 25 2.08 20.07 -1.16
N ASP A 26 1.79 21.28 -0.73
CA ASP A 26 0.97 21.51 0.47
C ASP A 26 -0.47 21.01 0.25
N ASP A 27 -0.99 21.14 -0.96
CA ASP A 27 -2.32 20.65 -1.31
C ASP A 27 -2.36 19.13 -1.39
N ALA A 28 -1.36 18.49 -1.99
CA ALA A 28 -1.26 17.04 -2.08
C ALA A 28 -1.08 16.39 -0.69
N VAL A 29 -0.21 16.96 0.14
CA VAL A 29 0.04 16.50 1.50
C VAL A 29 -1.17 16.73 2.40
N ALA A 30 -1.87 17.88 2.28
CA ALA A 30 -3.08 18.14 3.03
C ALA A 30 -4.20 17.17 2.72
N LEU A 31 -4.25 16.64 1.49
CA LEU A 31 -5.22 15.64 1.07
C LEU A 31 -4.91 14.25 1.61
N VAL A 32 -3.63 13.94 1.71
CA VAL A 32 -3.12 12.64 2.20
C VAL A 32 -3.19 12.56 3.73
N ARG A 33 -3.30 13.68 4.42
CA ARG A 33 -3.49 13.74 5.90
C ARG A 33 -4.91 13.36 6.31
N GLY A 34 -5.38 12.19 6.02
CA GLY A 34 -6.56 11.50 6.56
C GLY A 34 -7.81 12.29 6.98
N ASP A 35 -7.62 13.40 7.68
CA ASP A 35 -8.68 14.28 8.17
C ASP A 35 -9.51 14.93 7.05
N ARG A 36 -8.99 14.95 5.84
CA ARG A 36 -9.61 15.59 4.68
C ARG A 36 -9.98 14.64 3.56
N PHE A 37 -9.60 13.40 3.67
CA PHE A 37 -9.95 12.41 2.67
C PHE A 37 -11.46 12.15 2.59
N LEU A 38 -12.11 12.23 3.76
CA LEU A 38 -13.57 12.12 3.91
C LEU A 38 -14.25 13.48 4.12
N SER A 39 -13.50 14.49 4.56
CA SER A 39 -13.96 15.86 4.69
C SER A 39 -13.43 16.72 3.55
N TYR A 40 -13.64 16.29 2.34
CA TYR A 40 -13.48 17.18 1.20
C TYR A 40 -14.48 18.32 1.41
N ASP A 41 -13.99 19.39 2.02
CA ASP A 41 -14.81 20.55 2.30
C ASP A 41 -14.98 21.37 1.02
N PHE A 42 -15.88 20.89 0.18
CA PHE A 42 -16.42 21.72 -0.87
C PHE A 42 -17.34 22.75 -0.21
N ASN A 43 -16.78 23.83 0.26
CA ASN A 43 -17.48 24.88 0.97
C ASN A 43 -18.19 24.42 2.24
N SER A 44 -17.56 23.54 3.02
CA SER A 44 -18.01 23.16 4.36
C SER A 44 -19.45 22.68 4.45
N THR A 45 -19.98 22.12 3.41
CA THR A 45 -21.39 21.81 3.46
C THR A 45 -21.62 20.47 4.12
N THR A 46 -22.42 20.51 5.18
CA THR A 46 -23.06 19.35 5.79
C THR A 46 -23.66 18.41 4.72
N LEU A 47 -24.10 18.97 3.60
CA LEU A 47 -24.64 18.24 2.45
C LEU A 47 -23.57 17.38 1.74
N THR A 48 -22.34 17.91 1.60
CA THR A 48 -21.21 17.16 1.01
C THR A 48 -20.86 15.96 1.88
N ASN A 49 -20.71 16.18 3.18
CA ASN A 49 -20.39 15.11 4.12
C ASN A 49 -21.53 14.10 4.22
N TRP A 50 -22.76 14.55 4.21
CA TRP A 50 -23.93 13.68 4.16
C TRP A 50 -23.99 12.90 2.85
N GLY A 51 -23.73 13.55 1.73
CA GLY A 51 -23.66 12.92 0.42
C GLY A 51 -22.61 11.81 0.38
N PHE A 52 -21.41 12.07 0.88
CA PHE A 52 -20.34 11.06 0.96
C PHE A 52 -20.72 9.88 1.87
N ALA A 53 -21.27 10.17 3.06
CA ALA A 53 -21.69 9.13 3.98
C ALA A 53 -22.79 8.23 3.38
N LYS A 54 -23.74 8.84 2.66
CA LYS A 54 -24.81 8.10 1.98
C LYS A 54 -24.30 7.30 0.79
N LEU A 55 -23.39 7.86 0.00
CA LEU A 55 -22.82 7.19 -1.16
C LEU A 55 -21.86 6.06 -0.74
N GLY A 56 -21.09 6.26 0.33
CA GLY A 56 -20.27 5.21 0.92
C GLY A 56 -21.06 4.07 1.57
N SER A 57 -22.34 4.28 1.86
CA SER A 57 -23.24 3.24 2.38
C SER A 57 -23.94 2.42 1.28
N LEU A 58 -23.77 2.76 0.02
CA LEU A 58 -24.30 1.98 -1.10
C LEU A 58 -23.55 0.66 -1.25
N PRO A 59 -24.22 -0.41 -1.64
CA PRO A 59 -23.55 -1.67 -1.91
C PRO A 59 -22.40 -1.49 -2.92
N PRO A 60 -21.32 -2.28 -2.79
CA PRO A 60 -20.28 -2.30 -3.80
C PRO A 60 -20.89 -2.45 -5.20
N GLY A 61 -20.54 -1.56 -6.08
CA GLY A 61 -21.08 -1.57 -7.43
C GLY A 61 -22.34 -0.76 -7.69
N ALA A 62 -23.03 -0.30 -6.67
CA ALA A 62 -24.19 0.55 -6.82
C ALA A 62 -23.80 2.03 -6.92
N TYR A 63 -23.35 2.50 -8.05
CA TYR A 63 -23.04 3.92 -8.36
C TYR A 63 -22.12 4.64 -7.36
N GLY A 64 -21.64 3.96 -6.33
CA GLY A 64 -20.84 4.55 -5.25
C GLY A 64 -19.59 5.28 -5.76
N GLY A 65 -18.93 4.75 -6.79
CA GLY A 65 -17.79 5.41 -7.41
C GLY A 65 -18.17 6.55 -8.35
N MET A 66 -19.30 6.47 -9.03
CA MET A 66 -19.72 7.45 -10.03
C MET A 66 -20.34 8.71 -9.44
N LEU A 67 -21.20 8.54 -8.46
CA LEU A 67 -21.93 9.64 -7.85
C LEU A 67 -21.02 10.66 -7.18
N PRO A 68 -20.06 10.26 -6.33
CA PRO A 68 -19.11 11.21 -5.77
C PRO A 68 -18.31 11.95 -6.85
N HIS A 69 -17.86 11.24 -7.88
CA HIS A 69 -17.13 11.88 -8.97
C HIS A 69 -17.96 12.92 -9.72
N LEU A 70 -19.21 12.60 -10.02
CA LEU A 70 -20.16 13.52 -10.62
C LEU A 70 -20.39 14.76 -9.78
N LEU A 71 -20.68 14.55 -8.49
CA LEU A 71 -20.93 15.63 -7.57
C LEU A 71 -19.75 16.57 -7.45
N PHE A 72 -18.53 16.01 -7.42
CA PHE A 72 -17.34 16.77 -7.07
C PHE A 72 -16.51 17.24 -8.27
N ASN A 73 -16.55 16.54 -9.38
CA ASN A 73 -15.72 16.85 -10.54
C ASN A 73 -16.51 17.03 -11.85
N GLY A 74 -17.66 16.37 -11.96
CA GLY A 74 -18.44 16.33 -13.20
C GLY A 74 -19.47 17.44 -13.36
N LEU A 75 -19.92 18.04 -12.25
CA LEU A 75 -20.98 19.04 -12.24
C LEU A 75 -20.59 20.21 -11.30
N PRO A 76 -19.61 21.04 -11.67
CA PRO A 76 -19.16 22.16 -10.82
C PRO A 76 -20.28 23.11 -10.41
N GLY A 77 -21.28 23.30 -11.28
CA GLY A 77 -22.46 24.14 -10.99
C GLY A 77 -23.49 23.47 -10.06
N ALA A 78 -23.38 22.19 -9.82
CA ALA A 78 -24.32 21.45 -8.96
C ALA A 78 -24.22 21.84 -7.48
N TRP A 79 -23.08 22.38 -7.08
CA TRP A 79 -22.85 22.83 -5.71
C TRP A 79 -23.55 24.12 -5.35
N THR A 80 -23.86 24.94 -6.30
CA THR A 80 -24.41 26.30 -6.09
C THR A 80 -25.93 26.37 -6.11
N GLY A 81 -26.62 25.24 -6.00
CA GLY A 81 -28.09 25.20 -5.91
C GLY A 81 -28.77 24.06 -6.65
N THR A 82 -28.05 23.36 -7.51
CA THR A 82 -28.60 22.25 -8.29
C THR A 82 -28.17 20.86 -7.83
N SER A 83 -27.46 20.77 -6.71
CA SER A 83 -26.96 19.51 -6.17
C SER A 83 -28.05 18.47 -5.90
N THR A 84 -29.23 18.93 -5.49
CA THR A 84 -30.39 18.05 -5.28
C THR A 84 -30.88 17.44 -6.59
N TYR A 85 -30.85 18.21 -7.66
CA TYR A 85 -31.22 17.73 -8.99
C TYR A 85 -30.20 16.79 -9.60
N ALA A 86 -28.94 16.98 -9.28
CA ALA A 86 -27.87 16.06 -9.67
C ALA A 86 -27.95 14.72 -8.96
N LEU A 87 -28.53 14.65 -7.76
CA LEU A 87 -28.68 13.42 -6.99
C LEU A 87 -29.88 12.57 -7.41
N LEU A 88 -31.02 13.22 -7.75
CA LEU A 88 -32.25 12.52 -8.08
C LEU A 88 -32.13 11.46 -9.22
N PRO A 89 -31.44 11.75 -10.33
CA PRO A 89 -31.29 10.79 -11.42
C PRO A 89 -30.52 9.53 -11.05
N PHE A 90 -29.72 9.57 -9.98
CA PHE A 90 -28.84 8.48 -9.58
C PHE A 90 -29.53 7.41 -8.74
N TYR A 91 -30.75 7.67 -8.31
CA TYR A 91 -31.57 6.63 -7.70
C TYR A 91 -32.19 5.69 -8.74
N THR A 92 -32.13 6.06 -10.02
CA THR A 92 -32.56 5.20 -11.13
C THR A 92 -31.41 4.93 -12.10
N PRO A 93 -31.02 3.66 -12.30
CA PRO A 93 -29.92 3.28 -13.17
C PRO A 93 -30.00 3.86 -14.60
N THR A 94 -31.19 3.86 -15.18
CA THR A 94 -31.43 4.32 -16.55
C THR A 94 -31.27 5.83 -16.71
N ALA A 95 -31.73 6.62 -15.72
CA ALA A 95 -31.58 8.07 -15.74
C ALA A 95 -30.12 8.48 -15.52
N ALA A 96 -29.41 7.80 -14.62
CA ALA A 96 -27.99 7.97 -14.42
C ALA A 96 -27.20 7.74 -15.71
N LYS A 97 -27.44 6.63 -16.41
CA LYS A 97 -26.79 6.34 -17.70
C LYS A 97 -27.05 7.43 -18.75
N GLY A 98 -28.27 7.96 -18.82
CA GLY A 98 -28.62 9.03 -19.76
C GLY A 98 -27.85 10.32 -19.51
N ILE A 99 -27.78 10.77 -18.26
CA ILE A 99 -27.06 11.99 -17.88
C ILE A 99 -25.55 11.80 -18.07
N LEU A 100 -25.03 10.65 -17.71
CA LEU A 100 -23.61 10.34 -17.81
C LEU A 100 -23.14 10.30 -19.28
N LYS A 101 -23.95 9.78 -20.19
CA LYS A 101 -23.64 9.80 -21.64
C LYS A 101 -23.57 11.20 -22.24
N GLN A 102 -24.32 12.15 -21.70
CA GLN A 102 -24.34 13.52 -22.17
C GLN A 102 -23.16 14.35 -21.66
N ASN A 103 -22.52 13.94 -20.58
CA ASN A 103 -21.44 14.68 -19.96
C ASN A 103 -20.08 14.04 -20.29
N LYS A 104 -19.29 14.72 -21.15
CA LYS A 104 -17.97 14.25 -21.61
C LYS A 104 -16.97 14.01 -20.45
N ALA A 105 -17.13 14.67 -19.32
CA ALA A 105 -16.29 14.46 -18.14
C ALA A 105 -16.42 13.06 -17.52
N ILE A 106 -17.46 12.31 -17.92
CA ILE A 106 -17.81 11.02 -17.36
C ILE A 106 -17.50 9.86 -18.29
N GLN A 107 -16.95 10.12 -19.47
CA GLN A 107 -16.45 9.07 -20.38
C GLN A 107 -15.33 8.20 -19.78
N LEU A 108 -14.91 8.51 -18.55
CA LEU A 108 -13.90 7.77 -17.81
C LEU A 108 -14.44 6.50 -17.11
N TYR A 109 -15.77 6.35 -17.04
CA TYR A 109 -16.40 5.17 -16.45
C TYR A 109 -17.01 4.29 -17.53
N ASP A 110 -16.76 3.02 -17.46
CA ASP A 110 -17.48 2.02 -18.24
C ASP A 110 -18.90 1.88 -17.67
N LEU A 111 -19.79 2.73 -18.16
CA LEU A 111 -21.19 2.77 -17.76
C LEU A 111 -22.03 1.63 -18.36
N GLU A 112 -21.46 0.88 -19.28
CA GLU A 112 -22.15 -0.23 -19.94
C GLU A 112 -22.21 -1.46 -19.04
N ARG A 113 -21.41 -1.45 -17.95
CA ARG A 113 -21.39 -2.54 -16.97
C ARG A 113 -21.96 -2.04 -15.65
N PRO A 114 -23.23 -2.39 -15.32
CA PRO A 114 -23.72 -2.18 -13.96
C PRO A 114 -22.79 -2.89 -12.99
N ALA A 115 -22.48 -2.26 -11.91
CA ALA A 115 -21.55 -2.83 -10.94
C ALA A 115 -22.14 -4.06 -10.20
N SER A 116 -23.46 -4.25 -10.26
CA SER A 116 -24.12 -5.51 -9.88
C SER A 116 -23.73 -6.71 -10.78
N ASP A 117 -23.16 -6.46 -11.95
CA ASP A 117 -22.79 -7.50 -12.93
C ASP A 117 -21.28 -7.81 -12.89
N ILE A 118 -20.51 -7.21 -11.97
CA ILE A 118 -19.13 -7.58 -11.73
C ILE A 118 -19.14 -8.88 -10.93
N GLU A 119 -19.17 -9.99 -11.64
CA GLU A 119 -18.94 -11.28 -11.03
C GLU A 119 -17.45 -11.46 -10.77
N ILE A 120 -17.09 -11.63 -9.50
CA ILE A 120 -15.72 -11.91 -9.08
C ILE A 120 -15.60 -13.39 -8.81
N ILE A 121 -14.77 -14.05 -9.58
CA ILE A 121 -14.57 -15.49 -9.50
C ILE A 121 -13.26 -15.76 -8.77
N GLY A 122 -13.34 -16.55 -7.68
CA GLY A 122 -12.16 -16.96 -6.91
C GLY A 122 -11.53 -18.24 -7.47
N ILE A 123 -10.20 -18.25 -7.63
CA ILE A 123 -9.38 -19.46 -7.81
C ILE A 123 -8.68 -19.71 -6.49
N HIS A 124 -8.83 -20.91 -5.92
CA HIS A 124 -8.55 -21.14 -4.50
C HIS A 124 -7.52 -22.23 -4.21
N THR A 125 -7.30 -23.18 -5.11
CA THR A 125 -6.29 -24.23 -4.87
C THR A 125 -4.90 -23.70 -5.18
N HIS A 126 -3.87 -24.23 -4.53
CA HIS A 126 -2.49 -23.86 -4.81
C HIS A 126 -2.11 -24.13 -6.27
N GLU A 127 -2.50 -25.30 -6.80
CA GLU A 127 -2.28 -25.66 -8.19
C GLU A 127 -3.00 -24.71 -9.16
N GLY A 128 -4.28 -24.43 -8.90
CA GLY A 128 -5.09 -23.51 -9.71
C GLY A 128 -4.52 -22.10 -9.70
N CYS A 129 -4.18 -21.58 -8.54
CA CYS A 129 -3.54 -20.25 -8.41
C CYS A 129 -2.22 -20.17 -9.18
N LYS A 130 -1.37 -21.18 -9.07
CA LYS A 130 -0.10 -21.23 -9.79
C LYS A 130 -0.30 -21.25 -11.31
N LYS A 131 -1.24 -22.05 -11.81
CA LYS A 131 -1.62 -22.09 -13.24
C LYS A 131 -2.16 -20.74 -13.70
N ALA A 132 -3.06 -20.13 -12.93
CA ALA A 132 -3.63 -18.84 -13.28
C ALA A 132 -2.57 -17.71 -13.35
N PHE A 133 -1.58 -17.69 -12.46
CA PHE A 133 -0.47 -16.74 -12.53
C PHE A 133 0.40 -16.91 -13.77
N GLN A 134 0.50 -18.12 -14.29
CA GLN A 134 1.31 -18.43 -15.48
C GLN A 134 0.55 -18.22 -16.80
N ASP A 135 -0.78 -18.21 -16.75
CA ASP A 135 -1.66 -18.13 -17.91
C ASP A 135 -2.00 -16.66 -18.26
N ARG A 136 -1.02 -15.98 -18.82
CA ARG A 136 -1.15 -14.58 -19.27
C ARG A 136 -1.99 -14.39 -20.52
N GLU A 137 -2.33 -15.47 -21.23
CA GLU A 137 -3.21 -15.39 -22.41
C GLU A 137 -4.68 -15.26 -22.01
N ASN A 138 -5.04 -15.86 -20.88
CA ASN A 138 -6.40 -15.88 -20.38
C ASN A 138 -6.63 -14.88 -19.23
N PHE A 139 -5.60 -14.54 -18.45
CA PHE A 139 -5.72 -13.71 -17.25
C PHE A 139 -4.78 -12.50 -17.33
N HIS A 140 -5.35 -11.34 -17.64
CA HIS A 140 -4.60 -10.10 -17.76
C HIS A 140 -4.54 -9.32 -16.45
N VAL A 141 -3.43 -8.64 -16.23
CA VAL A 141 -3.31 -7.68 -15.12
C VAL A 141 -4.20 -6.46 -15.37
N MET A 142 -4.70 -5.85 -14.30
CA MET A 142 -5.61 -4.70 -14.39
C MET A 142 -4.99 -3.37 -13.93
N TYR A 143 -3.67 -3.33 -13.75
CA TYR A 143 -2.98 -2.21 -13.11
C TYR A 143 -2.70 -1.02 -14.04
N GLN A 144 -2.67 -1.22 -15.35
CA GLN A 144 -2.14 -0.27 -16.33
C GLN A 144 -2.82 1.11 -16.27
N LYS A 145 -4.16 1.14 -16.17
CA LYS A 145 -4.90 2.41 -16.10
C LYS A 145 -4.50 3.22 -14.87
N ALA A 146 -4.48 2.58 -13.69
CA ALA A 146 -4.13 3.24 -12.44
C ALA A 146 -2.67 3.69 -12.42
N ILE A 147 -1.76 2.90 -13.00
CA ILE A 147 -0.35 3.27 -13.17
C ILE A 147 -0.26 4.55 -14.01
N ARG A 148 -0.88 4.60 -15.18
CA ARG A 148 -0.86 5.78 -16.07
C ARG A 148 -1.46 7.02 -15.41
N ASP A 149 -2.51 6.88 -14.64
CA ASP A 149 -3.09 7.99 -13.87
C ASP A 149 -2.09 8.57 -12.85
N CYS A 150 -1.22 7.74 -12.26
CA CYS A 150 -0.18 8.16 -11.31
C CYS A 150 1.08 8.71 -11.97
N THR A 151 1.36 8.33 -13.21
CA THR A 151 2.64 8.56 -13.90
C THR A 151 2.53 9.51 -15.08
N ASP A 152 1.42 10.26 -15.19
CA ASP A 152 1.15 11.19 -16.29
C ASP A 152 1.10 10.52 -17.67
N GLY A 153 0.49 9.34 -17.71
CA GLY A 153 0.33 8.56 -18.94
C GLY A 153 1.46 7.57 -19.23
N HIS A 154 2.53 7.56 -18.43
CA HIS A 154 3.62 6.61 -18.58
C HIS A 154 3.29 5.25 -17.99
N ASP A 155 3.96 4.22 -18.46
CA ASP A 155 3.75 2.85 -18.05
C ASP A 155 4.80 2.38 -17.01
N PHE A 156 4.43 1.35 -16.27
CA PHE A 156 5.35 0.56 -15.44
C PHE A 156 5.15 -0.93 -15.76
N MET A 157 6.21 -1.71 -15.70
CA MET A 157 6.24 -3.09 -16.20
C MET A 157 5.14 -4.01 -15.66
N ILE A 158 4.69 -3.81 -14.42
CA ILE A 158 3.65 -4.64 -13.78
C ILE A 158 2.28 -4.52 -14.49
N GLY A 159 2.09 -3.50 -15.33
CA GLY A 159 0.89 -3.29 -16.14
C GLY A 159 0.93 -4.00 -17.50
N TRP A 160 1.97 -4.77 -17.82
CA TRP A 160 2.14 -5.39 -19.13
C TRP A 160 2.09 -6.91 -19.05
N ASP A 161 1.20 -7.54 -19.82
CA ASP A 161 1.18 -9.00 -20.03
C ASP A 161 2.02 -9.43 -21.23
N ASP A 162 2.53 -8.48 -22.03
CA ASP A 162 3.42 -8.73 -23.17
C ASP A 162 4.89 -8.86 -22.71
N ALA A 163 5.45 -10.07 -22.87
CA ALA A 163 6.83 -10.35 -22.50
C ALA A 163 7.85 -9.50 -23.27
N ALA A 164 7.57 -9.16 -24.52
CA ALA A 164 8.49 -8.37 -25.33
C ALA A 164 8.68 -6.94 -24.76
N ARG A 165 7.69 -6.43 -24.03
CA ARG A 165 7.76 -5.15 -23.33
C ARG A 165 8.21 -5.31 -21.86
N HIS A 166 7.65 -6.31 -21.18
CA HIS A 166 7.88 -6.54 -19.75
C HIS A 166 9.33 -6.94 -19.45
N ASP A 167 9.85 -7.98 -20.13
CA ASP A 167 11.11 -8.61 -19.74
C ASP A 167 12.32 -7.69 -19.88
N PRO A 168 12.50 -6.91 -20.97
CA PRO A 168 13.61 -5.96 -21.04
C PRO A 168 13.58 -4.91 -19.93
N ARG A 169 12.39 -4.40 -19.58
CA ARG A 169 12.23 -3.42 -18.51
C ARG A 169 12.52 -4.05 -17.14
N SER A 170 11.97 -5.22 -16.88
CA SER A 170 12.21 -5.97 -15.66
C SER A 170 13.70 -6.26 -15.46
N ASN A 171 14.39 -6.72 -16.51
CA ASN A 171 15.84 -6.98 -16.48
C ASN A 171 16.66 -5.72 -16.22
N LEU A 172 16.29 -4.58 -16.81
CA LEU A 172 16.93 -3.29 -16.52
C LEU A 172 16.76 -2.94 -15.03
N LEU A 173 15.53 -2.98 -14.53
CA LEU A 173 15.23 -2.60 -13.15
C LEU A 173 15.90 -3.55 -12.15
N HIS A 174 15.98 -4.85 -12.45
CA HIS A 174 16.75 -5.80 -11.63
C HIS A 174 18.22 -5.39 -11.50
N LYS A 175 18.86 -5.00 -12.59
CA LYS A 175 20.27 -4.53 -12.56
C LYS A 175 20.45 -3.19 -11.82
N VAL A 176 19.44 -2.33 -11.90
CA VAL A 176 19.48 -1.01 -11.24
C VAL A 176 19.23 -1.12 -9.75
N PHE A 177 18.24 -1.91 -9.33
CA PHE A 177 17.75 -1.91 -7.95
C PHE A 177 18.31 -3.02 -7.07
N PHE A 178 18.92 -4.05 -7.63
CA PHE A 178 19.49 -5.16 -6.85
C PHE A 178 20.97 -5.34 -7.12
N GLU A 179 21.76 -4.42 -6.58
CA GLU A 179 23.22 -4.45 -6.61
C GLU A 179 23.79 -5.61 -5.79
N ASP A 180 25.07 -5.89 -5.98
CA ASP A 180 25.82 -6.85 -5.15
C ASP A 180 25.78 -6.40 -3.68
N GLY A 181 25.51 -7.33 -2.78
CA GLY A 181 25.36 -7.04 -1.35
C GLY A 181 24.01 -6.42 -0.95
N PHE A 182 23.03 -6.33 -1.86
CA PHE A 182 21.73 -5.73 -1.61
C PHE A 182 21.08 -6.24 -0.32
N GLU A 183 20.97 -7.56 -0.12
CA GLU A 183 20.33 -8.15 1.06
C GLU A 183 21.07 -7.80 2.35
N ALA A 184 22.40 -7.78 2.33
CA ALA A 184 23.19 -7.40 3.50
C ALA A 184 22.99 -5.93 3.86
N ASN A 185 22.95 -5.04 2.85
CA ASN A 185 22.69 -3.61 3.06
C ASN A 185 21.28 -3.38 3.61
N VAL A 186 20.28 -4.04 3.05
CA VAL A 186 18.90 -3.96 3.55
C VAL A 186 18.79 -4.49 4.98
N THR A 187 19.34 -5.66 5.25
CA THR A 187 19.36 -6.25 6.60
C THR A 187 19.96 -5.29 7.61
N GLN A 188 21.14 -4.73 7.29
CA GLN A 188 21.81 -3.77 8.17
C GLN A 188 20.99 -2.50 8.37
N PHE A 189 20.40 -1.96 7.29
CA PHE A 189 19.54 -0.77 7.38
C PHE A 189 18.36 -1.00 8.31
N PHE A 190 17.62 -2.10 8.10
CA PHE A 190 16.44 -2.41 8.91
C PHE A 190 16.82 -2.68 10.37
N ARG A 191 17.82 -3.49 10.65
CA ARG A 191 18.30 -3.73 12.02
C ARG A 191 18.65 -2.43 12.73
N THR A 192 19.47 -1.58 12.11
CA THR A 192 19.90 -0.32 12.70
C THR A 192 18.73 0.63 13.00
N ASN A 193 17.82 0.80 12.04
CA ASN A 193 16.71 1.74 12.21
C ASN A 193 15.62 1.21 13.14
N VAL A 194 15.32 -0.09 13.15
CA VAL A 194 14.38 -0.68 14.10
C VAL A 194 14.88 -0.48 15.53
N VAL A 195 16.15 -0.78 15.82
CA VAL A 195 16.76 -0.57 17.14
C VAL A 195 16.70 0.91 17.53
N LYS A 196 17.07 1.81 16.62
CA LYS A 196 17.03 3.25 16.86
C LYS A 196 15.61 3.73 17.18
N LEU A 197 14.63 3.36 16.37
CA LEU A 197 13.23 3.78 16.57
C LEU A 197 12.64 3.22 17.86
N ILE A 198 12.94 1.98 18.22
CA ILE A 198 12.51 1.40 19.50
C ILE A 198 13.10 2.23 20.64
N LYS A 199 14.40 2.53 20.61
CA LYS A 199 15.05 3.33 21.63
C LYS A 199 14.50 4.74 21.75
N ASP A 200 14.24 5.40 20.62
CA ASP A 200 13.82 6.80 20.57
C ASP A 200 12.35 7.00 20.96
N HIS A 201 11.49 6.00 20.75
CA HIS A 201 10.04 6.11 20.95
C HIS A 201 9.49 5.31 22.11
N SER A 202 10.28 4.45 22.75
CA SER A 202 9.81 3.71 23.92
C SER A 202 9.63 4.61 25.12
N LEU A 203 8.51 4.40 25.80
CA LEU A 203 8.16 5.06 27.06
C LEU A 203 8.50 4.14 28.22
N LYS A 204 9.33 4.61 29.14
CA LYS A 204 9.67 3.88 30.35
C LYS A 204 8.67 4.20 31.46
N TYR A 205 8.10 3.18 32.08
CA TYR A 205 7.25 3.37 33.25
C TYR A 205 8.07 3.78 34.48
N SER A 206 7.58 4.77 35.20
CA SER A 206 8.24 5.26 36.43
C SER A 206 8.43 4.12 37.42
N ASN A 207 9.64 4.04 38.03
CA ASN A 207 10.00 3.04 39.02
C ASN A 207 9.84 1.57 38.57
N SER A 208 9.99 1.30 37.28
CA SER A 208 9.88 -0.04 36.71
C SER A 208 10.93 -0.25 35.62
N ALA A 209 11.35 -1.50 35.41
CA ALA A 209 12.12 -1.88 34.23
C ALA A 209 11.24 -2.00 32.95
N ARG A 210 9.93 -1.82 33.10
CA ARG A 210 8.97 -1.99 32.00
C ARG A 210 8.97 -0.77 31.08
N CYS A 211 9.02 -1.07 29.79
CA CYS A 211 8.89 -0.10 28.70
C CYS A 211 7.66 -0.43 27.84
N SER A 212 7.14 0.57 27.13
CA SER A 212 6.03 0.44 26.20
C SER A 212 6.35 1.16 24.91
N ILE A 213 5.90 0.61 23.77
CA ILE A 213 6.05 1.20 22.44
C ILE A 213 4.83 0.88 21.58
N ASP A 214 4.42 1.79 20.73
CA ASP A 214 3.52 1.48 19.61
C ASP A 214 4.35 0.99 18.42
N ILE A 215 4.44 -0.33 18.27
CA ILE A 215 5.33 -0.94 17.29
C ILE A 215 4.90 -0.64 15.84
N VAL A 216 3.61 -0.42 15.59
CA VAL A 216 3.10 -0.10 14.25
C VAL A 216 3.41 1.34 13.89
N ARG A 217 2.95 2.29 14.70
CA ARG A 217 3.09 3.72 14.44
C ARG A 217 4.55 4.16 14.43
N ASP A 218 5.34 3.64 15.36
CA ASP A 218 6.68 4.17 15.64
C ASP A 218 7.80 3.39 14.94
N VAL A 219 7.55 2.15 14.49
CA VAL A 219 8.59 1.29 13.93
C VAL A 219 8.21 0.72 12.56
N THR A 220 7.16 -0.11 12.47
CA THR A 220 6.89 -0.85 11.23
C THR A 220 6.35 0.04 10.11
N ASN A 221 5.61 1.10 10.41
CA ASN A 221 5.18 2.09 9.42
C ASN A 221 6.28 3.12 9.09
N VAL A 222 7.35 3.18 9.88
CA VAL A 222 8.42 4.17 9.72
C VAL A 222 9.62 3.61 8.97
N THR A 223 10.13 2.44 9.39
CA THR A 223 11.40 1.89 8.86
C THR A 223 11.41 1.73 7.34
N PRO A 224 10.38 1.15 6.69
CA PRO A 224 10.36 1.03 5.22
C PRO A 224 10.31 2.38 4.51
N ILE A 225 9.70 3.40 5.12
CA ILE A 225 9.63 4.74 4.56
C ILE A 225 10.97 5.46 4.63
N LEU A 226 11.69 5.29 5.74
CA LEU A 226 13.08 5.77 5.85
C LEU A 226 13.98 5.11 4.80
N TRP A 227 13.80 3.81 4.56
CA TRP A 227 14.53 3.09 3.52
C TRP A 227 14.22 3.63 2.12
N LEU A 228 12.95 3.86 1.79
CA LEU A 228 12.54 4.48 0.53
C LEU A 228 13.12 5.89 0.36
N ALA A 229 13.06 6.68 1.42
CA ALA A 229 13.57 8.05 1.39
C ALA A 229 15.08 8.08 1.12
N GLN A 230 15.86 7.20 1.77
CA GLN A 230 17.30 7.08 1.52
C GLN A 230 17.56 6.56 0.11
N ARG A 231 16.86 5.51 -0.32
CA ARG A 231 17.10 4.86 -1.61
C ARG A 231 16.76 5.74 -2.80
N PHE A 232 15.77 6.60 -2.68
CA PHE A 232 15.34 7.51 -3.73
C PHE A 232 15.72 8.97 -3.47
N ALA A 233 16.56 9.23 -2.46
CA ALA A 233 16.95 10.59 -2.07
C ALA A 233 15.74 11.54 -1.91
N ILE A 234 14.71 11.09 -1.21
CA ILE A 234 13.53 11.92 -0.93
C ILE A 234 13.82 12.77 0.30
N PRO A 235 13.75 14.11 0.20
CA PRO A 235 14.09 15.01 1.30
C PRO A 235 13.06 14.97 2.41
N LEU A 236 13.37 14.29 3.52
CA LEU A 236 12.51 14.22 4.68
C LEU A 236 12.65 15.45 5.58
N LYS A 237 11.52 15.90 6.13
CA LYS A 237 11.49 16.85 7.26
C LYS A 237 11.87 16.10 8.53
N THR A 238 13.02 16.42 9.08
CA THR A 238 13.50 15.92 10.37
C THR A 238 13.98 17.08 11.23
N ALA A 239 14.44 16.80 12.45
CA ALA A 239 15.06 17.83 13.29
C ALA A 239 16.34 18.38 12.63
N GLU A 240 17.10 17.53 11.93
CA GLU A 240 18.32 17.87 11.22
C GLU A 240 18.05 18.55 9.86
N THR A 241 16.92 18.21 9.21
CA THR A 241 16.50 18.76 7.91
C THR A 241 15.10 19.38 7.99
N PRO A 242 14.91 20.46 8.74
CA PRO A 242 13.57 21.04 9.01
C PRO A 242 12.86 21.58 7.76
N HIS A 243 13.62 21.87 6.71
CA HIS A 243 13.11 22.35 5.42
C HIS A 243 12.92 21.22 4.40
N GLY A 244 13.03 19.95 4.78
CA GLY A 244 12.69 18.82 3.93
C GLY A 244 11.29 18.93 3.33
N LEU A 245 11.04 18.23 2.23
CA LEU A 245 9.79 18.36 1.46
C LEU A 245 8.60 17.71 2.17
N VAL A 246 8.82 16.53 2.73
CA VAL A 246 7.78 15.70 3.34
C VAL A 246 8.27 15.09 4.65
N SER A 247 7.40 14.96 5.63
CA SER A 247 7.67 14.15 6.83
C SER A 247 7.47 12.66 6.53
N VAL A 248 7.98 11.79 7.41
CA VAL A 248 7.80 10.34 7.27
C VAL A 248 6.32 9.93 7.18
N PRO A 249 5.41 10.41 8.05
CA PRO A 249 3.99 10.10 7.92
C PRO A 249 3.37 10.59 6.60
N GLU A 250 3.77 11.76 6.11
CA GLU A 250 3.29 12.29 4.84
C GLU A 250 3.75 11.42 3.67
N LEU A 251 5.02 11.04 3.64
CA LEU A 251 5.57 10.16 2.60
C LEU A 251 4.91 8.79 2.62
N PHE A 252 4.70 8.23 3.83
CA PHE A 252 3.96 6.99 4.00
C PHE A 252 2.57 7.06 3.37
N MET A 253 1.81 8.11 3.67
CA MET A 253 0.46 8.29 3.14
C MET A 253 0.45 8.52 1.62
N ILE A 254 1.41 9.28 1.08
CA ILE A 254 1.57 9.46 -0.37
C ILE A 254 1.73 8.09 -1.06
N TYR A 255 2.67 7.28 -0.60
CA TYR A 255 2.90 5.96 -1.18
C TYR A 255 1.73 5.00 -0.95
N LEU A 256 1.11 5.04 0.24
CA LEU A 256 -0.02 4.17 0.56
C LEU A 256 -1.20 4.40 -0.39
N ILE A 257 -1.55 5.67 -0.67
CA ILE A 257 -2.65 5.96 -1.58
C ILE A 257 -2.36 5.55 -3.01
N LEU A 258 -1.12 5.74 -3.47
CA LEU A 258 -0.69 5.27 -4.79
C LEU A 258 -0.78 3.75 -4.87
N PHE A 259 -0.32 3.06 -3.83
CA PHE A 259 -0.40 1.60 -3.74
C PHE A 259 -1.84 1.09 -3.75
N MET A 260 -2.72 1.67 -2.95
CA MET A 260 -4.14 1.29 -2.90
C MET A 260 -4.82 1.51 -4.25
N TYR A 261 -4.56 2.63 -4.91
CA TYR A 261 -5.14 2.92 -6.21
C TYR A 261 -4.60 1.98 -7.30
N GLN A 262 -3.30 1.72 -7.33
CA GLN A 262 -2.67 0.88 -8.34
C GLN A 262 -3.02 -0.60 -8.18
N SER A 263 -3.07 -1.11 -6.94
CA SER A 263 -3.07 -2.55 -6.68
C SER A 263 -4.40 -3.10 -6.16
N PHE A 264 -5.21 -2.27 -5.49
CA PHE A 264 -6.44 -2.71 -4.80
C PHE A 264 -7.68 -1.91 -5.18
N ASN A 265 -7.66 -1.24 -6.32
CA ASN A 265 -8.82 -0.54 -6.86
C ASN A 265 -9.79 -1.53 -7.55
N ILE A 266 -10.26 -2.51 -6.79
CA ILE A 266 -11.17 -3.57 -7.27
C ILE A 266 -12.63 -3.34 -6.85
N ILE A 267 -12.87 -2.39 -5.94
CA ILE A 267 -14.19 -2.03 -5.46
C ILE A 267 -14.61 -0.72 -6.13
N PRO A 268 -15.59 -0.74 -7.06
CA PRO A 268 -15.99 0.45 -7.82
C PRO A 268 -16.39 1.65 -6.95
N ALA A 269 -16.97 1.39 -5.78
CA ALA A 269 -17.36 2.43 -4.84
C ALA A 269 -16.20 3.30 -4.33
N ASN A 270 -14.98 2.76 -4.33
CA ASN A 270 -13.80 3.43 -3.83
C ASN A 270 -12.94 4.07 -4.94
N GLU A 271 -13.21 3.76 -6.20
CA GLU A 271 -12.35 4.16 -7.33
C GLU A 271 -12.11 5.66 -7.39
N TRP A 272 -13.16 6.45 -7.33
CA TRP A 272 -13.03 7.89 -7.48
C TRP A 272 -12.19 8.52 -6.36
N THR A 273 -12.36 8.07 -5.11
CA THR A 273 -11.62 8.57 -3.94
C THR A 273 -10.14 8.23 -4.06
N LEU A 274 -9.84 6.97 -4.38
CA LEU A 274 -8.47 6.51 -4.56
C LEU A 274 -7.79 7.22 -5.73
N ARG A 275 -8.49 7.39 -6.86
CA ARG A 275 -7.97 8.06 -8.04
C ARG A 275 -7.72 9.54 -7.80
N ASP A 276 -8.67 10.24 -7.19
CA ASP A 276 -8.52 11.67 -6.87
C ASP A 276 -7.34 11.89 -5.91
N GLY A 277 -7.24 11.07 -4.86
CA GLY A 277 -6.11 11.09 -3.96
C GLY A 277 -4.78 10.77 -4.65
N ALA A 278 -4.74 9.74 -5.49
CA ALA A 278 -3.54 9.37 -6.22
C ALA A 278 -3.08 10.46 -7.19
N ARG A 279 -4.00 11.11 -7.92
CA ARG A 279 -3.71 12.25 -8.81
C ARG A 279 -3.16 13.46 -8.08
N LYS A 280 -3.51 13.66 -6.82
CA LYS A 280 -2.97 14.74 -5.98
C LYS A 280 -1.65 14.37 -5.32
N ALA A 281 -1.47 13.11 -4.95
CA ALA A 281 -0.26 12.61 -4.30
C ALA A 281 0.90 12.38 -5.30
N ALA A 282 0.61 11.80 -6.47
CA ALA A 282 1.63 11.43 -7.45
C ALA A 282 2.54 12.59 -7.92
N PRO A 283 2.03 13.82 -8.16
CA PRO A 283 2.89 14.94 -8.58
C PRO A 283 4.01 15.28 -7.60
N VAL A 284 3.85 14.98 -6.31
CA VAL A 284 4.90 15.19 -5.29
C VAL A 284 6.13 14.35 -5.64
N LEU A 285 5.92 13.02 -5.80
CA LEU A 285 7.01 12.11 -6.12
C LEU A 285 7.56 12.33 -7.52
N ARG A 286 6.67 12.58 -8.50
CA ARG A 286 7.10 12.87 -9.88
C ARG A 286 8.11 14.01 -9.94
N LYS A 287 7.81 15.13 -9.29
CA LYS A 287 8.71 16.29 -9.26
C LYS A 287 10.06 15.97 -8.63
N ILE A 288 10.07 15.21 -7.53
CA ILE A 288 11.32 14.81 -6.86
C ILE A 288 12.16 13.93 -7.80
N PHE A 289 11.55 12.89 -8.39
CA PHE A 289 12.28 11.96 -9.25
C PHE A 289 12.74 12.61 -10.57
N GLU A 290 11.89 13.44 -11.18
CA GLU A 290 12.27 14.23 -12.35
C GLU A 290 13.47 15.13 -12.07
N ALA A 291 13.48 15.83 -10.93
CA ALA A 291 14.57 16.70 -10.55
C ALA A 291 15.90 15.94 -10.44
N HIS A 292 15.90 14.77 -9.77
CA HIS A 292 17.10 13.94 -9.68
C HIS A 292 17.57 13.43 -11.05
N LEU A 293 16.66 12.94 -11.88
CA LEU A 293 16.98 12.44 -13.22
C LEU A 293 17.54 13.55 -14.12
N LYS A 294 16.94 14.74 -14.10
CA LYS A 294 17.42 15.90 -14.89
C LYS A 294 18.77 16.41 -14.42
N THR A 295 19.01 16.44 -13.11
CA THR A 295 20.31 16.83 -12.56
C THR A 295 21.43 15.93 -13.07
N GLN A 296 21.21 14.64 -13.13
CA GLN A 296 22.16 13.68 -13.69
C GLN A 296 22.44 13.94 -15.19
N GLN A 297 21.55 14.63 -15.90
CA GLN A 297 21.71 15.06 -17.29
C GLN A 297 22.35 16.46 -17.42
N GLY A 298 22.73 17.08 -16.29
CA GLY A 298 23.30 18.44 -16.27
C GLY A 298 22.24 19.55 -16.39
N ILE A 299 20.96 19.23 -16.22
CA ILE A 299 19.86 20.18 -16.23
C ILE A 299 19.53 20.52 -14.78
N THR A 300 19.89 21.73 -14.34
CA THR A 300 19.52 22.23 -13.01
C THR A 300 18.12 22.79 -13.02
N GLU A 301 17.26 22.28 -12.15
CA GLU A 301 15.93 22.84 -11.88
C GLU A 301 15.88 23.48 -10.48
N ASN A 302 14.97 24.44 -10.28
CA ASN A 302 14.84 25.19 -9.03
C ASN A 302 14.69 24.32 -7.77
N ILE A 303 14.11 23.11 -7.90
CA ILE A 303 14.00 22.14 -6.80
C ILE A 303 15.37 21.61 -6.39
N VAL A 304 16.25 21.33 -7.37
CA VAL A 304 17.60 20.84 -7.11
C VAL A 304 18.46 21.92 -6.49
N ASP A 305 18.35 23.16 -6.98
CA ASP A 305 19.02 24.31 -6.40
C ASP A 305 18.56 24.57 -4.96
N TRP A 306 17.28 24.32 -4.69
CA TRP A 306 16.74 24.41 -3.33
C TRP A 306 17.25 23.27 -2.44
N LEU A 307 17.25 22.03 -2.92
CA LEU A 307 17.81 20.87 -2.20
C LEU A 307 19.32 21.04 -1.94
N ALA A 308 20.06 21.59 -2.92
CA ALA A 308 21.50 21.84 -2.78
C ALA A 308 21.82 22.98 -1.78
N LYS A 309 20.89 23.89 -1.52
CA LYS A 309 21.03 24.95 -0.51
C LYS A 309 20.80 24.45 0.93
N GLU A 310 20.13 23.32 1.09
CA GLU A 310 19.94 22.67 2.38
C GLU A 310 21.18 21.85 2.72
N SER A 311 22.09 22.43 3.48
CA SER A 311 23.42 21.85 3.81
C SER A 311 23.39 20.50 4.51
N ALA A 312 22.22 20.08 5.01
CA ALA A 312 22.03 18.78 5.68
C ALA A 312 21.44 17.69 4.75
N PHE A 313 20.91 18.07 3.56
CA PHE A 313 20.42 17.08 2.59
C PHE A 313 21.55 16.63 1.67
N SER A 314 21.89 15.37 1.70
CA SER A 314 22.82 14.75 0.78
C SER A 314 22.18 13.58 0.05
N VAL A 315 22.39 13.50 -1.25
CA VAL A 315 22.03 12.32 -2.03
C VAL A 315 22.94 11.17 -1.58
N SER A 316 22.36 10.05 -1.16
CA SER A 316 23.16 8.89 -0.80
C SER A 316 23.92 8.34 -2.02
N PRO A 317 25.11 7.74 -1.85
CA PRO A 317 25.83 7.10 -2.96
C PRO A 317 24.99 6.05 -3.69
N GLU A 318 24.10 5.39 -2.98
CA GLU A 318 23.17 4.41 -3.51
C GLU A 318 22.11 5.06 -4.41
N ALA A 319 21.48 6.14 -3.97
CA ALA A 319 20.50 6.87 -4.77
C ALA A 319 21.14 7.48 -6.02
N ASP A 320 22.34 8.06 -5.89
CA ASP A 320 23.11 8.60 -7.02
C ASP A 320 23.40 7.52 -8.07
N ARG A 321 23.86 6.35 -7.63
CA ARG A 321 24.07 5.18 -8.50
C ARG A 321 22.78 4.76 -9.22
N ILE A 322 21.64 4.73 -8.52
CA ILE A 322 20.35 4.36 -9.10
C ILE A 322 19.96 5.34 -10.21
N TYR A 323 19.97 6.64 -9.94
CA TYR A 323 19.62 7.66 -10.93
C TYR A 323 20.58 7.68 -12.12
N HIS A 324 21.87 7.50 -11.87
CA HIS A 324 22.86 7.37 -12.94
C HIS A 324 22.59 6.15 -13.83
N ALA A 325 22.33 4.99 -13.24
CA ALA A 325 22.02 3.77 -13.98
C ALA A 325 20.68 3.85 -14.74
N LEU A 326 19.66 4.48 -14.17
CA LEU A 326 18.39 4.76 -14.85
C LEU A 326 18.62 5.64 -16.09
N ASN A 327 19.33 6.75 -15.95
CA ASN A 327 19.63 7.65 -17.06
C ASN A 327 20.48 7.01 -18.15
N ALA A 328 21.39 6.10 -17.81
CA ALA A 328 22.20 5.35 -18.77
C ALA A 328 21.34 4.47 -19.71
N SER A 329 20.12 4.12 -19.31
CA SER A 329 19.18 3.39 -20.16
C SER A 329 18.66 4.17 -21.36
N LYS A 330 18.77 5.50 -21.33
CA LYS A 330 18.26 6.44 -22.36
C LYS A 330 16.73 6.37 -22.57
N LEU A 331 16.00 5.83 -21.63
CA LEU A 331 14.53 5.84 -21.65
C LEU A 331 14.00 7.25 -21.38
N PRO A 332 12.77 7.58 -21.81
CA PRO A 332 12.14 8.85 -21.47
C PRO A 332 12.08 9.06 -19.96
N ILE A 333 12.35 10.29 -19.50
CA ILE A 333 12.32 10.61 -18.05
C ILE A 333 10.99 10.22 -17.41
N GLY A 334 9.86 10.45 -18.08
CA GLY A 334 8.55 10.07 -17.54
C GLY A 334 8.41 8.57 -17.28
N ASP A 335 8.99 7.72 -18.14
CA ASP A 335 9.02 6.27 -17.92
C ASP A 335 9.87 5.89 -16.71
N LEU A 336 11.04 6.55 -16.56
CA LEU A 336 11.92 6.32 -15.39
C LEU A 336 11.28 6.80 -14.08
N VAL A 337 10.55 7.89 -14.11
CA VAL A 337 9.75 8.38 -12.99
C VAL A 337 8.64 7.36 -12.64
N GLY A 338 7.97 6.82 -13.65
CA GLY A 338 6.99 5.75 -13.48
C GLY A 338 7.58 4.52 -12.81
N ASP A 339 8.79 4.12 -13.21
CA ASP A 339 9.53 3.02 -12.58
C ASP A 339 9.81 3.32 -11.09
N CYS A 340 10.29 4.52 -10.76
CA CYS A 340 10.56 4.90 -9.36
C CYS A 340 9.30 4.88 -8.49
N ILE A 341 8.17 5.39 -9.01
CA ILE A 341 6.87 5.35 -8.30
C ILE A 341 6.41 3.90 -8.11
N GLY A 342 6.44 3.10 -9.19
CA GLY A 342 6.02 1.72 -9.16
C GLY A 342 6.85 0.83 -8.23
N MET A 343 8.15 1.14 -8.10
CA MET A 343 9.04 0.43 -7.17
C MET A 343 8.79 0.82 -5.72
N GLY A 344 8.44 2.07 -5.44
CA GLY A 344 8.28 2.55 -4.07
C GLY A 344 6.91 2.25 -3.45
N ALA A 345 5.83 2.36 -4.21
CA ALA A 345 4.47 2.27 -3.68
C ALA A 345 4.16 0.93 -2.95
N PRO A 346 4.54 -0.25 -3.47
CA PRO A 346 4.29 -1.52 -2.78
C PRO A 346 5.08 -1.70 -1.47
N VAL A 347 6.22 -1.04 -1.33
CA VAL A 347 7.02 -1.09 -0.09
C VAL A 347 6.26 -0.48 1.08
N ALA A 348 5.68 0.70 0.86
CA ALA A 348 4.89 1.38 1.88
C ALA A 348 3.61 0.60 2.23
N GLY A 349 2.93 0.02 1.25
CA GLY A 349 1.68 -0.70 1.46
C GLY A 349 1.87 -2.09 2.07
N ASN A 350 2.74 -2.90 1.44
CA ASN A 350 2.88 -4.32 1.81
C ASN A 350 3.85 -4.54 2.97
N LEU A 351 5.04 -3.92 2.92
CA LEU A 351 6.11 -4.27 3.86
C LEU A 351 5.81 -3.78 5.27
N THR A 352 5.28 -2.54 5.40
CA THR A 352 4.87 -1.97 6.68
C THR A 352 3.80 -2.84 7.36
N GLN A 353 2.77 -3.18 6.60
CA GLN A 353 1.67 -4.00 7.09
C GLN A 353 2.13 -5.41 7.44
N GLN A 354 2.92 -6.06 6.58
CA GLN A 354 3.36 -7.43 6.81
C GLN A 354 4.23 -7.55 8.06
N ALA A 355 5.13 -6.61 8.32
CA ALA A 355 5.91 -6.58 9.55
C ALA A 355 5.00 -6.54 10.80
N SER A 356 3.99 -5.67 10.77
CA SER A 356 3.00 -5.55 11.86
C SER A 356 2.22 -6.84 12.08
N LEU A 357 1.79 -7.50 11.00
CA LEU A 357 1.02 -8.74 11.07
C LEU A 357 1.85 -9.93 11.57
N LEU A 358 3.13 -10.00 11.23
CA LEU A 358 4.03 -11.03 11.74
C LEU A 358 4.26 -10.89 13.24
N ILE A 359 4.47 -9.67 13.72
CA ILE A 359 4.63 -9.40 15.16
C ILE A 359 3.35 -9.76 15.90
N ASP A 360 2.18 -9.32 15.37
CA ASP A 360 0.88 -9.66 15.93
C ASP A 360 0.65 -11.17 15.99
N LEU A 361 0.95 -11.91 14.93
CA LEU A 361 0.80 -13.35 14.86
C LEU A 361 1.61 -14.06 15.93
N TYR A 362 2.93 -13.80 15.98
CA TYR A 362 3.83 -14.51 16.90
C TYR A 362 3.70 -14.07 18.37
N LEU A 363 2.95 -13.02 18.64
CA LEU A 363 2.53 -12.64 20.00
C LEU A 363 1.10 -13.12 20.33
N SER A 364 0.44 -13.85 19.46
CA SER A 364 -0.91 -14.37 19.68
C SER A 364 -0.89 -15.67 20.48
N GLU A 365 -2.02 -15.94 21.15
CA GLU A 365 -2.26 -17.22 21.83
C GLU A 365 -2.16 -18.39 20.86
N GLY A 366 -1.51 -19.47 21.28
CA GLY A 366 -1.26 -20.66 20.48
C GLY A 366 0.01 -20.59 19.61
N TYR A 367 0.77 -19.48 19.68
CA TYR A 367 2.04 -19.31 18.96
C TYR A 367 3.26 -19.24 19.88
N GLU A 368 3.11 -19.61 21.16
CA GLU A 368 4.14 -19.46 22.20
C GLU A 368 5.42 -20.22 21.87
N GLU A 369 5.31 -21.44 21.34
CA GLU A 369 6.47 -22.26 20.96
C GLU A 369 7.26 -21.63 19.80
N TYR A 370 6.56 -21.07 18.82
CA TYR A 370 7.18 -20.39 17.68
C TYR A 370 7.83 -19.08 18.12
N LYS A 371 7.16 -18.32 19.00
CA LYS A 371 7.74 -17.12 19.63
C LYS A 371 9.04 -17.45 20.36
N ALA A 372 9.04 -18.50 21.20
CA ALA A 372 10.23 -18.93 21.93
C ALA A 372 11.40 -19.22 20.99
N ARG A 373 11.12 -19.95 19.89
CA ARG A 373 12.15 -20.25 18.89
C ARG A 373 12.65 -18.98 18.16
N ILE A 374 11.77 -18.07 17.79
CA ILE A 374 12.15 -16.78 17.17
C ILE A 374 13.03 -15.97 18.13
N VAL A 375 12.72 -15.94 19.43
CA VAL A 375 13.56 -15.27 20.45
C VAL A 375 14.96 -15.89 20.52
N GLU A 376 15.08 -17.22 20.51
CA GLU A 376 16.38 -17.89 20.46
C GLU A 376 17.18 -17.48 19.21
N LEU A 377 16.56 -17.56 18.04
CA LEU A 377 17.18 -17.20 16.76
C LEU A 377 17.56 -15.73 16.69
N ALA A 378 16.78 -14.85 17.33
CA ALA A 378 17.06 -13.42 17.36
C ALA A 378 18.40 -13.10 18.02
N HIS A 379 18.90 -13.93 18.92
CA HIS A 379 20.18 -13.77 19.61
C HIS A 379 21.36 -14.43 18.90
N LEU A 380 21.15 -15.08 17.76
CA LEU A 380 22.17 -15.72 16.95
C LEU A 380 22.46 -14.88 15.70
N ASP A 381 23.72 -14.89 15.23
CA ASP A 381 24.16 -14.12 14.06
C ASP A 381 24.82 -15.01 12.99
N ASP A 382 24.41 -16.28 12.90
CA ASP A 382 24.88 -17.22 11.88
C ASP A 382 23.87 -17.36 10.73
N GLU A 383 24.34 -17.84 9.58
CA GLU A 383 23.53 -17.97 8.35
C GLU A 383 22.34 -18.94 8.51
N ALA A 384 22.52 -20.01 9.33
CA ALA A 384 21.44 -20.97 9.52
C ALA A 384 20.28 -20.36 10.30
N SER A 385 20.59 -19.59 11.33
CA SER A 385 19.60 -18.86 12.14
C SER A 385 18.88 -17.79 11.33
N GLU A 386 19.59 -17.05 10.47
CA GLU A 386 18.97 -16.07 9.56
C GLU A 386 18.04 -16.77 8.54
N ARG A 387 18.42 -17.92 8.01
CA ARG A 387 17.60 -18.70 7.09
C ARG A 387 16.34 -19.23 7.77
N GLU A 388 16.43 -19.71 9.00
CA GLU A 388 15.28 -20.18 9.77
C GLU A 388 14.34 -19.03 10.12
N LEU A 389 14.87 -17.83 10.48
CA LEU A 389 14.06 -16.63 10.66
C LEU A 389 13.30 -16.24 9.38
N GLN A 390 13.94 -16.32 8.21
CA GLN A 390 13.25 -16.12 6.94
C GLN A 390 12.15 -17.16 6.74
N GLY A 391 12.36 -18.41 7.14
CA GLY A 391 11.33 -19.43 7.15
C GLY A 391 10.13 -19.05 8.00
N PHE A 392 10.34 -18.52 9.20
CA PHE A 392 9.29 -17.97 10.05
C PHE A 392 8.58 -16.78 9.39
N VAL A 393 9.28 -15.92 8.64
CA VAL A 393 8.66 -14.85 7.87
C VAL A 393 7.68 -15.43 6.85
N PHE A 394 8.09 -16.37 6.00
CA PHE A 394 7.22 -16.92 4.96
C PHE A 394 6.07 -17.75 5.52
N GLU A 395 6.28 -18.52 6.58
CA GLU A 395 5.21 -19.23 7.28
C GLU A 395 4.25 -18.25 7.94
N GLY A 396 4.75 -17.19 8.58
CA GLY A 396 3.91 -16.14 9.14
C GLY A 396 3.11 -15.40 8.06
N MET A 397 3.68 -15.16 6.89
CA MET A 397 2.95 -14.59 5.73
C MET A 397 1.86 -15.55 5.23
N ARG A 398 2.07 -16.86 5.31
CA ARG A 398 1.08 -17.87 4.95
C ARG A 398 -0.13 -17.83 5.88
N HIS A 399 0.09 -17.61 7.17
CA HIS A 399 -0.98 -17.52 8.20
C HIS A 399 -1.61 -16.13 8.31
N ALA A 400 -0.82 -15.07 8.10
CA ALA A 400 -1.21 -13.68 8.30
C ALA A 400 -0.69 -12.79 7.17
N GLY A 401 -0.90 -13.21 5.91
CA GLY A 401 -0.49 -12.43 4.75
C GLY A 401 -1.32 -11.15 4.56
N VAL A 402 -0.66 -10.14 4.01
CA VAL A 402 -1.24 -8.84 3.66
C VAL A 402 -2.18 -8.96 2.47
N VAL A 403 -1.75 -9.72 1.47
CA VAL A 403 -2.43 -9.82 0.17
C VAL A 403 -3.31 -11.06 0.15
N PRO A 404 -4.63 -10.91 0.29
CA PRO A 404 -5.54 -12.05 0.34
C PRO A 404 -5.68 -12.74 -1.02
N GLY A 405 -5.49 -12.00 -2.11
CA GLY A 405 -5.51 -12.49 -3.48
C GLY A 405 -5.12 -11.39 -4.45
N LEU A 406 -4.72 -11.79 -5.66
CA LEU A 406 -4.32 -10.88 -6.72
C LEU A 406 -5.36 -10.88 -7.84
N PRO A 407 -5.90 -9.70 -8.22
CA PRO A 407 -6.93 -9.63 -9.25
C PRO A 407 -6.36 -9.78 -10.66
N ARG A 408 -7.17 -10.36 -11.54
CA ARG A 408 -6.95 -10.44 -13.00
C ARG A 408 -8.26 -10.17 -13.71
N VAL A 409 -8.19 -9.89 -14.99
CA VAL A 409 -9.35 -9.84 -15.87
C VAL A 409 -9.25 -10.99 -16.87
N ALA A 410 -10.34 -11.74 -17.03
CA ALA A 410 -10.40 -12.79 -18.04
C ALA A 410 -10.45 -12.18 -19.44
N ALA A 411 -9.52 -12.57 -20.31
CA ALA A 411 -9.42 -12.06 -21.67
C ALA A 411 -10.47 -12.66 -22.61
N LYS A 412 -10.91 -13.88 -22.33
CA LYS A 412 -11.88 -14.63 -23.16
C LYS A 412 -12.68 -15.61 -22.29
N ASP A 413 -13.74 -16.17 -22.87
CA ASP A 413 -14.51 -17.26 -22.26
C ASP A 413 -13.64 -18.52 -22.14
N ILE A 414 -13.52 -19.05 -20.93
CA ILE A 414 -12.76 -20.27 -20.66
C ILE A 414 -13.46 -21.15 -19.62
N THR A 415 -13.16 -22.45 -19.68
CA THR A 415 -13.38 -23.39 -18.56
C THR A 415 -12.03 -23.64 -17.92
N PHE A 416 -11.83 -23.12 -16.72
CA PHE A 416 -10.58 -23.24 -15.97
C PHE A 416 -10.68 -24.36 -14.94
N ILE A 417 -9.63 -25.16 -14.79
CA ILE A 417 -9.58 -26.24 -13.79
C ILE A 417 -8.86 -25.72 -12.55
N ASP A 418 -9.61 -25.51 -11.46
CA ASP A 418 -9.07 -25.10 -10.17
C ASP A 418 -8.66 -26.33 -9.35
N GLY A 419 -7.62 -27.01 -9.80
CA GLY A 419 -7.06 -28.19 -9.12
C GLY A 419 -8.14 -29.20 -8.69
N THR A 420 -8.16 -29.56 -7.41
CA THR A 420 -9.12 -30.52 -6.84
C THR A 420 -10.55 -29.99 -6.74
N ARG A 421 -10.78 -28.67 -6.89
CA ARG A 421 -12.13 -28.09 -6.90
C ARG A 421 -12.87 -28.29 -8.22
N GLY A 422 -12.15 -28.64 -9.27
CA GLY A 422 -12.73 -28.95 -10.58
C GLY A 422 -12.91 -27.74 -11.49
N PRO A 423 -13.80 -27.86 -12.52
CA PRO A 423 -13.95 -26.84 -13.55
C PRO A 423 -14.77 -25.64 -13.06
N ILE A 424 -14.30 -24.45 -13.46
CA ILE A 424 -14.97 -23.16 -13.24
C ILE A 424 -15.20 -22.54 -14.61
N SER A 425 -16.44 -22.09 -14.89
CA SER A 425 -16.76 -21.32 -16.10
C SER A 425 -16.45 -19.84 -15.84
N ILE A 426 -15.58 -19.27 -16.65
CA ILE A 426 -15.15 -17.87 -16.55
C ILE A 426 -15.47 -17.19 -17.88
N LYS A 427 -16.16 -16.05 -17.85
CA LYS A 427 -16.51 -15.27 -19.03
C LYS A 427 -15.50 -14.16 -19.27
N ALA A 428 -15.33 -13.79 -20.54
CA ALA A 428 -14.52 -12.63 -20.91
C ALA A 428 -14.93 -11.40 -20.09
N GLY A 429 -13.92 -10.71 -19.55
CA GLY A 429 -14.12 -9.53 -18.73
C GLY A 429 -14.56 -9.79 -17.29
N HIS A 430 -14.77 -11.03 -16.84
CA HIS A 430 -14.91 -11.29 -15.39
C HIS A 430 -13.64 -10.91 -14.65
N THR A 431 -13.80 -10.37 -13.46
CA THR A 431 -12.69 -10.22 -12.53
C THR A 431 -12.42 -11.57 -11.85
N VAL A 432 -11.19 -12.03 -11.94
CA VAL A 432 -10.72 -13.28 -11.33
C VAL A 432 -9.82 -12.93 -10.17
N LEU A 433 -10.17 -13.37 -8.96
CA LEU A 433 -9.32 -13.24 -7.78
C LEU A 433 -8.51 -14.52 -7.59
N ILE A 434 -7.21 -14.45 -7.82
CA ILE A 434 -6.28 -15.53 -7.51
C ILE A 434 -6.04 -15.50 -6.00
N ALA A 435 -6.74 -16.38 -5.28
CA ALA A 435 -6.89 -16.32 -3.82
C ALA A 435 -5.67 -16.89 -3.09
N THR A 436 -4.55 -16.18 -3.11
CA THR A 436 -3.26 -16.64 -2.55
C THR A 436 -3.33 -16.99 -1.07
N SER A 437 -4.15 -16.28 -0.27
CA SER A 437 -4.31 -16.60 1.16
C SER A 437 -5.03 -17.92 1.41
N VAL A 438 -5.98 -18.29 0.54
CA VAL A 438 -6.66 -19.58 0.61
C VAL A 438 -5.74 -20.69 0.12
N ALA A 439 -5.07 -20.47 -1.01
CA ALA A 439 -4.10 -21.39 -1.59
C ALA A 439 -2.90 -21.65 -0.65
N ALA A 440 -2.55 -20.69 0.18
CA ALA A 440 -1.52 -20.82 1.21
C ALA A 440 -1.89 -21.83 2.32
N MET A 441 -3.17 -22.14 2.46
CA MET A 441 -3.68 -23.13 3.42
C MET A 441 -4.15 -24.43 2.75
N ASP A 442 -3.81 -24.64 1.47
CA ASP A 442 -4.15 -25.86 0.73
C ASP A 442 -3.40 -27.07 1.31
N PRO A 443 -4.10 -28.07 1.90
CA PRO A 443 -3.45 -29.23 2.53
C PRO A 443 -2.74 -30.15 1.53
N VAL A 444 -3.06 -30.06 0.25
CA VAL A 444 -2.37 -30.83 -0.81
C VAL A 444 -0.93 -30.33 -0.97
N GLN A 445 -0.73 -29.01 -0.95
CA GLN A 445 0.60 -28.42 -1.05
C GLN A 445 1.30 -28.29 0.30
N PHE A 446 0.55 -27.95 1.35
CA PHE A 446 1.07 -27.72 2.69
C PHE A 446 0.49 -28.72 3.69
N PRO A 447 1.05 -29.92 3.84
CA PRO A 447 0.61 -30.87 4.85
C PRO A 447 0.60 -30.23 6.25
N ASN A 448 -0.51 -30.43 7.01
CA ASN A 448 -0.80 -29.74 8.27
C ASN A 448 -0.68 -28.22 8.12
N PRO A 449 -1.53 -27.61 7.28
CA PRO A 449 -1.39 -26.20 6.90
C PRO A 449 -1.56 -25.25 8.08
N GLU A 450 -2.19 -25.64 9.16
CA GLU A 450 -2.36 -24.89 10.39
C GLU A 450 -1.08 -24.79 11.24
N LYS A 451 -0.05 -25.60 10.96
CA LYS A 451 1.22 -25.58 11.67
C LYS A 451 2.26 -24.70 10.97
N ILE A 452 3.01 -23.94 11.75
CA ILE A 452 4.19 -23.23 11.29
C ILE A 452 5.35 -24.24 11.12
N ASN A 453 5.95 -24.24 9.94
CA ASN A 453 7.14 -25.04 9.66
C ASN A 453 8.17 -24.20 8.89
N PRO A 454 9.14 -23.56 9.55
CA PRO A 454 10.10 -22.66 8.92
C PRO A 454 11.07 -23.34 7.95
N HIS A 455 11.03 -24.66 7.85
CA HIS A 455 11.90 -25.44 6.97
C HIS A 455 11.25 -25.85 5.64
N ARG A 456 10.04 -25.33 5.33
CA ARG A 456 9.41 -25.56 4.01
C ARG A 456 10.23 -24.92 2.90
N PRO A 457 10.32 -25.55 1.73
CA PRO A 457 11.04 -24.98 0.60
C PRO A 457 10.41 -23.63 0.15
N PHE A 458 11.21 -22.59 0.01
CA PHE A 458 10.72 -21.28 -0.43
C PHE A 458 10.00 -21.30 -1.79
N LYS A 459 10.37 -22.20 -2.69
CA LYS A 459 9.73 -22.38 -4.00
C LYS A 459 8.27 -22.85 -3.93
N ASP A 460 7.83 -23.35 -2.78
CA ASP A 460 6.47 -23.84 -2.60
C ASP A 460 5.49 -22.70 -2.28
N TYR A 461 5.99 -21.55 -1.85
CA TYR A 461 5.15 -20.39 -1.59
C TYR A 461 4.81 -19.62 -2.88
N ILE A 462 3.51 -19.30 -3.03
CA ILE A 462 3.01 -18.42 -4.10
C ILE A 462 2.47 -17.09 -3.56
N LEU A 463 2.82 -16.78 -2.32
CA LEU A 463 2.39 -15.55 -1.61
C LEU A 463 2.86 -14.28 -2.32
N LEU A 464 3.97 -14.38 -3.04
CA LEU A 464 4.57 -13.31 -3.84
C LEU A 464 4.23 -13.44 -5.33
N GLY A 465 3.17 -14.18 -5.66
CA GLY A 465 2.80 -14.48 -7.04
C GLY A 465 3.63 -15.62 -7.66
N ASN A 466 3.49 -15.79 -8.96
CA ASN A 466 4.26 -16.76 -9.77
C ASN A 466 4.30 -16.29 -11.23
N GLY A 467 5.23 -16.80 -12.03
CA GLY A 467 5.37 -16.45 -13.44
C GLY A 467 5.93 -15.06 -13.67
N MET A 468 5.51 -14.41 -14.78
CA MET A 468 6.02 -13.11 -15.23
C MET A 468 5.91 -12.01 -14.16
N HIS A 469 4.79 -11.97 -13.44
CA HIS A 469 4.50 -11.00 -12.39
C HIS A 469 4.89 -11.49 -10.98
N TYR A 470 5.85 -12.40 -10.87
CA TYR A 470 6.44 -12.73 -9.57
C TYR A 470 6.97 -11.44 -8.92
N CYS A 471 6.76 -11.32 -7.61
CA CYS A 471 7.09 -10.10 -6.89
C CYS A 471 8.53 -9.63 -7.14
N PHE A 472 8.66 -8.46 -7.71
CA PHE A 472 9.97 -7.85 -7.97
C PHE A 472 10.75 -7.62 -6.68
N GLY A 473 10.05 -7.24 -5.59
CA GLY A 473 10.63 -7.01 -4.27
C GLY A 473 10.88 -8.26 -3.42
N ALA A 474 10.83 -9.47 -3.96
CA ALA A 474 10.94 -10.71 -3.16
C ALA A 474 12.22 -10.77 -2.31
N ARG A 475 13.35 -10.32 -2.87
CA ARG A 475 14.64 -10.22 -2.15
C ARG A 475 14.56 -9.25 -0.97
N LEU A 476 13.90 -8.11 -1.14
CA LEU A 476 13.68 -7.13 -0.07
C LEU A 476 12.79 -7.72 1.04
N VAL A 477 11.70 -8.41 0.68
CA VAL A 477 10.72 -8.94 1.64
C VAL A 477 11.39 -9.88 2.64
N GLY A 478 12.14 -10.87 2.16
CA GLY A 478 12.74 -11.88 3.03
C GLY A 478 13.71 -11.29 4.05
N CYS A 479 14.66 -10.46 3.61
CA CYS A 479 15.70 -9.93 4.48
C CYS A 479 15.21 -8.81 5.41
N SER A 480 14.35 -7.89 4.93
CA SER A 480 13.86 -6.78 5.74
C SER A 480 12.89 -7.22 6.84
N LEU A 481 11.97 -8.15 6.55
CA LEU A 481 11.05 -8.67 7.54
C LEU A 481 11.77 -9.55 8.58
N ALA A 482 12.74 -10.38 8.17
CA ALA A 482 13.55 -11.15 9.11
C ALA A 482 14.37 -10.23 10.02
N ALA A 483 15.00 -9.18 9.47
CA ALA A 483 15.71 -8.19 10.25
C ALA A 483 14.82 -7.47 11.26
N THR A 484 13.59 -7.10 10.85
CA THR A 484 12.62 -6.45 11.75
C THR A 484 12.18 -7.39 12.87
N LEU A 485 11.80 -8.64 12.53
CA LEU A 485 11.45 -9.64 13.53
C LEU A 485 12.58 -9.87 14.52
N LYS A 486 13.81 -10.04 14.02
CA LYS A 486 14.99 -10.26 14.85
C LYS A 486 15.16 -9.18 15.92
N GLU A 487 15.12 -7.92 15.54
CA GLU A 487 15.34 -6.82 16.49
C GLU A 487 14.16 -6.60 17.45
N VAL A 488 12.93 -6.86 17.02
CA VAL A 488 11.75 -6.77 17.89
C VAL A 488 11.76 -7.91 18.93
N PHE A 489 12.06 -9.15 18.52
CA PHE A 489 12.04 -10.30 19.42
C PHE A 489 13.31 -10.46 20.27
N LYS A 490 14.33 -9.61 20.10
CA LYS A 490 15.42 -9.42 21.07
C LYS A 490 14.98 -8.70 22.34
N LEU A 491 13.87 -7.97 22.28
CA LEU A 491 13.37 -7.24 23.44
C LEU A 491 12.98 -8.21 24.55
N LYS A 492 13.56 -8.01 25.74
CA LYS A 492 13.38 -8.90 26.89
C LYS A 492 11.91 -8.96 27.30
N ASN A 493 11.36 -10.15 27.41
CA ASN A 493 9.96 -10.38 27.80
C ASN A 493 8.94 -9.62 26.92
N ILE A 494 9.21 -9.50 25.62
CA ILE A 494 8.30 -8.83 24.67
C ILE A 494 6.90 -9.46 24.73
N ARG A 495 5.89 -8.62 24.87
CA ARG A 495 4.50 -9.01 25.02
C ARG A 495 3.56 -7.91 24.53
N ARG A 496 2.29 -8.25 24.32
CA ARG A 496 1.25 -7.27 24.06
C ARG A 496 1.03 -6.41 25.32
N ALA A 497 0.76 -5.11 25.12
CA ALA A 497 0.25 -4.28 26.21
C ALA A 497 -1.13 -4.75 26.66
N ASN A 498 -1.46 -4.51 27.91
CA ASN A 498 -2.78 -4.84 28.45
C ASN A 498 -3.88 -3.97 27.82
N GLY A 499 -5.06 -4.58 27.59
CA GLY A 499 -6.22 -3.88 27.06
C GLY A 499 -6.24 -3.77 25.54
N ARG A 500 -7.12 -2.93 25.01
CA ARG A 500 -7.40 -2.84 23.57
C ARG A 500 -6.20 -2.42 22.72
N GLN A 501 -5.34 -1.57 23.24
CA GLN A 501 -4.15 -1.08 22.54
C GLN A 501 -3.13 -2.18 22.22
N GLY A 502 -3.16 -3.31 22.94
CA GLY A 502 -2.32 -4.48 22.68
C GLY A 502 -2.84 -5.41 21.57
N HIS A 503 -3.93 -5.03 20.91
CA HIS A 503 -4.58 -5.83 19.86
C HIS A 503 -4.99 -4.95 18.70
N PHE A 504 -5.00 -5.51 17.49
CA PHE A 504 -5.60 -4.82 16.36
C PHE A 504 -7.12 -4.71 16.52
N SER A 505 -7.65 -3.51 16.34
CA SER A 505 -9.08 -3.33 16.10
C SER A 505 -9.33 -3.61 14.62
N ARG A 506 -10.09 -4.66 14.31
CA ARG A 506 -10.33 -5.08 12.92
C ARG A 506 -11.74 -5.61 12.73
N VAL A 507 -12.22 -5.48 11.49
CA VAL A 507 -13.45 -6.11 10.98
C VAL A 507 -13.03 -7.07 9.87
N GLU A 508 -13.64 -8.25 9.83
CA GLU A 508 -13.41 -9.23 8.76
C GLU A 508 -14.65 -9.31 7.89
N GLU A 509 -14.46 -9.27 6.58
CA GLU A 509 -15.49 -9.43 5.56
C GLU A 509 -15.08 -10.55 4.62
N GLU A 510 -16.04 -11.31 4.10
CA GLU A 510 -15.77 -12.30 3.07
C GLU A 510 -16.04 -11.71 1.67
N PHE A 511 -15.09 -11.92 0.76
CA PHE A 511 -15.16 -11.44 -0.60
C PHE A 511 -14.61 -12.50 -1.56
N ALA A 512 -15.42 -13.00 -2.48
CA ALA A 512 -15.06 -14.05 -3.43
C ALA A 512 -14.40 -15.29 -2.78
N GLY A 513 -14.90 -15.70 -1.60
CA GLY A 513 -14.35 -16.83 -0.84
C GLY A 513 -13.03 -16.53 -0.10
N VAL A 514 -12.64 -15.26 -0.03
CA VAL A 514 -11.43 -14.80 0.67
C VAL A 514 -11.82 -13.89 1.82
N ARG A 515 -11.21 -14.08 2.99
CA ARG A 515 -11.38 -13.18 4.14
C ARG A 515 -10.54 -11.93 3.95
N MET A 516 -11.21 -10.80 3.85
CA MET A 516 -10.61 -9.47 3.81
C MET A 516 -10.62 -8.86 5.20
N LYS A 517 -9.49 -8.28 5.62
CA LYS A 517 -9.37 -7.60 6.92
C LYS A 517 -9.35 -6.10 6.69
N LYS A 518 -10.22 -5.39 7.39
CA LYS A 518 -10.20 -3.94 7.55
C LYS A 518 -9.83 -3.62 8.98
N TYR A 519 -8.99 -2.63 9.17
CA TYR A 519 -8.58 -2.21 10.50
C TYR A 519 -9.31 -0.93 10.89
N LEU A 520 -9.38 -0.66 12.18
CA LEU A 520 -9.92 0.58 12.71
C LEU A 520 -8.79 1.38 13.34
N ASP A 521 -8.74 2.66 13.03
CA ASP A 521 -7.82 3.60 13.67
C ASP A 521 -8.29 3.97 15.10
N ALA A 522 -7.54 4.83 15.78
CA ALA A 522 -7.87 5.28 17.14
C ALA A 522 -9.22 6.00 17.24
N ASN A 523 -9.74 6.52 16.13
CA ASN A 523 -11.02 7.21 16.02
C ASN A 523 -12.15 6.30 15.51
N ALA A 524 -11.88 4.99 15.37
CA ALA A 524 -12.76 4.00 14.80
C ALA A 524 -13.11 4.23 13.31
N ASN A 525 -12.25 4.94 12.57
CA ASN A 525 -12.35 5.03 11.12
C ASN A 525 -11.74 3.77 10.48
N GLU A 526 -12.30 3.34 9.37
CA GLU A 526 -11.74 2.24 8.59
C GLU A 526 -10.37 2.61 8.00
N SER A 527 -9.41 1.70 8.15
CA SER A 527 -8.09 1.78 7.54
C SER A 527 -7.78 0.49 6.79
N PRO A 528 -7.20 0.55 5.59
CA PRO A 528 -6.78 -0.65 4.87
C PRO A 528 -5.61 -1.38 5.53
N ILE A 529 -4.93 -0.74 6.46
CA ILE A 529 -3.74 -1.25 7.12
C ILE A 529 -3.83 -1.07 8.63
N PRO A 530 -3.08 -1.84 9.44
CA PRO A 530 -2.93 -1.60 10.87
C PRO A 530 -2.35 -0.20 11.15
N THR A 531 -2.87 0.48 12.17
CA THR A 531 -2.42 1.83 12.53
C THR A 531 -1.72 1.90 13.87
N THR A 532 -2.01 0.95 14.78
CA THR A 532 -1.48 0.95 16.15
C THR A 532 -1.42 -0.47 16.71
N LEU A 533 -0.39 -0.79 17.45
CA LEU A 533 -0.25 -1.99 18.26
C LEU A 533 0.75 -1.70 19.39
N SER A 534 0.25 -1.54 20.60
CA SER A 534 1.13 -1.30 21.75
C SER A 534 1.71 -2.59 22.30
N LEU A 535 3.02 -2.60 22.45
CA LEU A 535 3.77 -3.68 23.05
C LEU A 535 4.45 -3.21 24.34
N GLU A 536 4.74 -4.15 25.23
CA GLU A 536 5.54 -3.95 26.43
C GLU A 536 6.76 -4.90 26.41
N TYR A 537 7.84 -4.44 27.00
CA TYR A 537 9.05 -5.23 27.21
C TYR A 537 9.79 -4.76 28.47
N ASP A 538 10.78 -5.50 28.90
CA ASP A 538 11.60 -5.18 30.06
C ASP A 538 13.01 -4.76 29.61
N GLU A 539 13.61 -3.75 30.30
CA GLU A 539 15.00 -3.35 30.04
C GLU A 539 16.02 -4.42 30.47
#